data_dc115015db596d4a1dd764d11dd9d3e7
#
_entry.id   dc115015db596d4a1dd764d11dd9d3e7
#
_cell.length_a   1.000
_cell.length_b   1.000
_cell.length_c   1.000
_cell.angle_alpha   90.00
_cell.angle_beta   90.00
_cell.angle_gamma   90.00
#
_symmetry.space_group_name_H-M   'P 1'
#
loop_
_entity.id
_entity.type
_entity.pdbx_description
1 polymer ?
#
loop_
_entity_poly.entity_id
_entity_poly.type
_entity_poly.pdbx_seq_one_letter_code
_entity_poly.pdbx_strand_id
1 'polypeptide(L)'
;MRWKLLILVILTIIALSASSCEAKVRQYKVKVVKEYPHDEMSYTQGLFFQGDKMIETTGQYGESTLKVVDPETGKAVKKFSFARKYFCEGSVELDGNIYILTWREKVAFIYDAKTLEYKQTYSYPREGWGLTTDGKNLIASDGSSRLYFLDGQFHQQKALQVKMNGRPLSQLNELEWIDGKIWANVYMTDMIVIINPDNGNVEATVDCTGLLPRHLRDEYTDVLNGIAYNPETKKIYLTGKYWKRLYEVELVEKK
;
A
#
# COMPACT_ATOMS: atom_id res chain seq x y z
N MET A 1 65.98 35.39 31.43
CA MET A 1 65.66 34.20 30.63
C MET A 1 64.34 33.64 31.16
N ARG A 2 63.22 33.80 30.38
CA ARG A 2 61.88 33.31 30.75
C ARG A 2 61.58 32.09 29.87
N TRP A 3 61.48 30.93 30.49
CA TRP A 3 61.02 29.72 29.81
C TRP A 3 59.50 29.72 29.77
N LYS A 4 58.95 29.70 28.53
CA LYS A 4 57.53 29.51 28.28
C LYS A 4 57.27 28.02 28.18
N LEU A 5 56.48 27.49 29.13
CA LEU A 5 55.95 26.13 29.12
C LEU A 5 54.82 26.09 28.05
N LEU A 6 54.99 25.30 27.03
CA LEU A 6 53.92 25.00 26.05
C LEU A 6 53.15 23.81 26.55
N ILE A 7 51.92 24.04 26.98
CA ILE A 7 50.98 22.96 27.37
C ILE A 7 50.28 22.54 26.05
N LEU A 8 50.59 21.34 25.58
CA LEU A 8 49.93 20.70 24.43
C LEU A 8 48.68 20.05 24.96
N VAL A 9 47.48 20.64 24.72
CA VAL A 9 46.20 20.02 25.02
C VAL A 9 45.84 19.10 23.86
N ILE A 10 45.98 17.80 24.05
CA ILE A 10 45.50 16.76 23.13
C ILE A 10 44.03 16.56 23.38
N LEU A 11 43.18 17.13 22.53
CA LEU A 11 41.73 16.84 22.45
C LEU A 11 41.55 15.48 21.76
N THR A 12 41.36 14.44 22.55
CA THR A 12 40.88 13.13 22.08
C THR A 12 39.38 13.25 21.75
N ILE A 13 39.04 13.40 20.52
CA ILE A 13 37.66 13.25 20.02
C ILE A 13 37.32 11.76 20.08
N ILE A 14 36.65 11.34 21.14
CA ILE A 14 35.99 10.02 21.18
C ILE A 14 34.77 10.11 20.28
N ALA A 15 34.90 9.66 19.04
CA ALA A 15 33.77 9.41 18.17
C ALA A 15 32.98 8.23 18.79
N LEU A 16 31.94 8.52 19.56
CA LEU A 16 30.92 7.53 19.87
C LEU A 16 30.23 7.14 18.55
N SER A 17 30.69 6.05 17.97
CA SER A 17 29.92 5.34 16.96
C SER A 17 28.67 4.81 17.68
N ALA A 18 27.58 5.57 17.62
CA ALA A 18 26.26 5.08 17.96
C ALA A 18 25.95 3.99 16.91
N SER A 19 26.29 2.74 17.25
CA SER A 19 25.79 1.57 16.53
C SER A 19 24.28 1.61 16.73
N SER A 20 23.54 2.14 15.74
CA SER A 20 22.09 2.03 15.74
C SER A 20 21.80 0.54 15.68
N CYS A 21 21.44 -0.06 16.81
CA CYS A 21 20.90 -1.40 16.84
C CYS A 21 19.60 -1.35 16.02
N GLU A 22 19.69 -1.72 14.74
CA GLU A 22 18.52 -1.78 13.87
C GLU A 22 17.58 -2.82 14.51
N ALA A 23 16.39 -2.38 14.92
CA ALA A 23 15.44 -3.26 15.56
C ALA A 23 15.13 -4.43 14.61
N LYS A 24 15.18 -5.66 15.14
CA LYS A 24 14.89 -6.87 14.36
C LYS A 24 13.50 -6.76 13.74
N VAL A 25 13.39 -6.98 12.44
CA VAL A 25 12.11 -7.01 11.73
C VAL A 25 11.24 -8.12 12.30
N ARG A 26 10.07 -7.76 12.85
CA ARG A 26 9.09 -8.73 13.38
C ARG A 26 8.49 -9.55 12.25
N GLN A 27 8.13 -10.78 12.53
CA GLN A 27 7.56 -11.67 11.54
C GLN A 27 6.17 -12.13 11.99
N TYR A 28 5.19 -11.92 11.14
CA TYR A 28 3.82 -12.38 11.35
C TYR A 28 3.42 -13.37 10.26
N LYS A 29 2.43 -14.18 10.57
CA LYS A 29 1.62 -14.92 9.60
C LYS A 29 0.17 -14.51 9.76
N VAL A 30 -0.61 -14.69 8.71
CA VAL A 30 -2.05 -14.47 8.76
C VAL A 30 -2.76 -15.67 9.38
N LYS A 31 -3.81 -15.38 10.16
CA LYS A 31 -4.83 -16.34 10.59
C LYS A 31 -6.14 -15.87 10.00
N VAL A 32 -6.77 -16.69 9.17
CA VAL A 32 -8.10 -16.41 8.61
C VAL A 32 -9.14 -16.45 9.73
N VAL A 33 -9.91 -15.38 9.85
CA VAL A 33 -11.04 -15.26 10.78
C VAL A 33 -12.34 -15.59 10.06
N LYS A 34 -12.51 -15.02 8.86
CA LYS A 34 -13.70 -15.23 8.03
C LYS A 34 -13.33 -15.10 6.55
N GLU A 35 -14.05 -15.83 5.72
CA GLU A 35 -13.95 -15.76 4.26
C GLU A 35 -15.22 -15.13 3.70
N TYR A 36 -15.04 -14.31 2.67
CA TYR A 36 -16.11 -13.66 1.94
C TYR A 36 -16.01 -13.94 0.45
N PRO A 37 -17.10 -13.93 -0.31
CA PRO A 37 -17.00 -13.96 -1.77
C PRO A 37 -16.24 -12.73 -2.29
N HIS A 38 -15.51 -12.92 -3.37
CA HIS A 38 -14.87 -11.83 -4.13
C HIS A 38 -15.07 -12.09 -5.62
N ASP A 39 -15.16 -11.02 -6.42
CA ASP A 39 -15.37 -11.12 -7.85
C ASP A 39 -14.11 -11.62 -8.55
N GLU A 40 -14.15 -12.87 -9.03
CA GLU A 40 -13.03 -13.51 -9.72
C GLU A 40 -12.61 -12.84 -11.02
N MET A 41 -13.39 -11.86 -11.52
CA MET A 41 -13.04 -11.01 -12.65
C MET A 41 -12.30 -9.73 -12.22
N SER A 42 -12.10 -9.53 -10.93
CA SER A 42 -11.39 -8.36 -10.40
C SER A 42 -9.87 -8.54 -10.49
N TYR A 43 -9.22 -7.81 -11.39
CA TYR A 43 -7.78 -7.61 -11.33
C TYR A 43 -7.49 -6.49 -10.33
N THR A 44 -7.57 -6.80 -9.03
CA THR A 44 -7.54 -5.84 -7.92
C THR A 44 -6.23 -5.05 -7.89
N GLN A 45 -6.32 -3.72 -7.93
CA GLN A 45 -5.20 -2.80 -7.89
C GLN A 45 -5.27 -1.78 -6.76
N GLY A 46 -6.46 -1.46 -6.27
CA GLY A 46 -6.68 -0.64 -5.08
C GLY A 46 -7.93 -1.11 -4.35
N LEU A 47 -7.85 -1.13 -3.02
CA LEU A 47 -8.92 -1.63 -2.16
C LEU A 47 -8.93 -0.85 -0.84
N PHE A 48 -10.05 -0.25 -0.47
CA PHE A 48 -10.18 0.44 0.82
C PHE A 48 -11.64 0.46 1.29
N PHE A 49 -11.86 0.72 2.58
CA PHE A 49 -13.21 0.90 3.13
C PHE A 49 -13.66 2.36 3.03
N GLN A 50 -14.95 2.52 2.69
CA GLN A 50 -15.70 3.75 2.80
C GLN A 50 -16.98 3.44 3.60
N GLY A 51 -16.98 3.74 4.90
CA GLY A 51 -18.02 3.31 5.82
C GLY A 51 -18.16 1.78 5.85
N ASP A 52 -19.36 1.26 5.55
CA ASP A 52 -19.67 -0.17 5.51
C ASP A 52 -19.41 -0.84 4.14
N LYS A 53 -18.98 -0.07 3.14
CA LYS A 53 -18.69 -0.57 1.79
C LYS A 53 -17.20 -0.57 1.50
N MET A 54 -16.80 -1.38 0.54
CA MET A 54 -15.45 -1.36 -0.01
C MET A 54 -15.45 -0.63 -1.35
N ILE A 55 -14.43 0.16 -1.58
CA ILE A 55 -14.13 0.72 -2.89
C ILE A 55 -13.00 -0.12 -3.48
N GLU A 56 -13.22 -0.61 -4.69
CA GLU A 56 -12.25 -1.42 -5.43
C GLU A 56 -11.97 -0.80 -6.79
N THR A 57 -10.70 -0.59 -7.11
CA THR A 57 -10.25 -0.31 -8.47
C THR A 57 -9.58 -1.53 -9.06
N THR A 58 -9.90 -1.82 -10.32
CA THR A 58 -9.32 -2.95 -11.04
C THR A 58 -8.54 -2.48 -12.26
N GLY A 59 -7.48 -3.19 -12.59
CA GLY A 59 -6.66 -2.96 -13.76
C GLY A 59 -7.17 -3.68 -15.01
N GLN A 60 -6.32 -3.76 -16.00
CA GLN A 60 -6.45 -4.30 -17.35
C GLN A 60 -7.04 -3.31 -18.38
N TYR A 61 -6.36 -3.23 -19.51
CA TYR A 61 -6.79 -2.39 -20.64
C TYR A 61 -8.13 -2.86 -21.19
N GLY A 62 -9.11 -1.96 -21.19
CA GLY A 62 -10.47 -2.26 -21.65
C GLY A 62 -11.38 -2.88 -20.59
N GLU A 63 -10.84 -3.20 -19.39
CA GLU A 63 -11.56 -3.87 -18.30
C GLU A 63 -11.49 -3.12 -16.97
N SER A 64 -10.65 -2.06 -16.89
CA SER A 64 -10.47 -1.27 -15.67
C SER A 64 -11.79 -0.68 -15.17
N THR A 65 -12.04 -0.83 -13.87
CA THR A 65 -13.28 -0.38 -13.23
C THR A 65 -13.02 0.27 -11.86
N LEU A 66 -13.94 1.16 -11.46
CA LEU A 66 -14.17 1.58 -10.09
C LEU A 66 -15.46 0.93 -9.61
N LYS A 67 -15.43 0.23 -8.50
CA LYS A 67 -16.58 -0.47 -7.92
C LYS A 67 -16.84 0.00 -6.50
N VAL A 68 -18.12 0.07 -6.13
CA VAL A 68 -18.57 0.04 -4.73
C VAL A 68 -19.04 -1.37 -4.45
N VAL A 69 -18.41 -2.06 -3.53
CA VAL A 69 -18.61 -3.48 -3.25
C VAL A 69 -19.24 -3.67 -1.86
N ASP A 70 -20.23 -4.50 -1.78
CA ASP A 70 -20.72 -5.02 -0.51
C ASP A 70 -19.80 -6.15 -0.04
N PRO A 71 -19.02 -5.97 1.04
CA PRO A 71 -18.01 -6.93 1.46
C PRO A 71 -18.58 -8.28 1.90
N GLU A 72 -19.83 -8.32 2.39
CA GLU A 72 -20.45 -9.58 2.83
C GLU A 72 -20.82 -10.49 1.65
N THR A 73 -21.18 -9.89 0.52
CA THR A 73 -21.64 -10.64 -0.67
C THR A 73 -20.65 -10.67 -1.80
N GLY A 74 -19.60 -9.81 -1.76
CA GLY A 74 -18.65 -9.61 -2.85
C GLY A 74 -19.26 -8.96 -4.10
N LYS A 75 -20.52 -8.51 -4.04
CA LYS A 75 -21.22 -7.94 -5.18
C LYS A 75 -20.99 -6.44 -5.29
N ALA A 76 -20.70 -5.98 -6.50
CA ALA A 76 -20.66 -4.56 -6.80
C ALA A 76 -22.09 -4.00 -6.78
N VAL A 77 -22.35 -3.03 -5.90
CA VAL A 77 -23.62 -2.26 -5.85
C VAL A 77 -23.60 -1.09 -6.83
N LYS A 78 -22.39 -0.62 -7.18
CA LYS A 78 -22.13 0.32 -8.29
C LYS A 78 -20.85 -0.08 -9.00
N LYS A 79 -20.80 0.14 -10.33
CA LYS A 79 -19.62 -0.15 -11.15
C LYS A 79 -19.51 0.88 -12.26
N PHE A 80 -18.32 1.44 -12.43
CA PHE A 80 -17.96 2.38 -13.49
C PHE A 80 -16.80 1.79 -14.27
N SER A 81 -16.88 1.83 -15.61
CA SER A 81 -15.80 1.38 -16.50
C SER A 81 -15.02 2.57 -17.01
N PHE A 82 -13.71 2.44 -17.07
CA PHE A 82 -12.83 3.43 -17.68
C PHE A 82 -12.71 3.22 -19.19
N ALA A 83 -12.27 4.28 -19.90
CA ALA A 83 -12.00 4.15 -21.32
C ALA A 83 -10.90 3.10 -21.58
N ARG A 84 -11.03 2.32 -22.65
CA ARG A 84 -10.18 1.15 -22.97
C ARG A 84 -8.67 1.39 -22.96
N LYS A 85 -8.25 2.64 -23.12
CA LYS A 85 -6.83 3.05 -23.12
C LYS A 85 -6.22 3.20 -21.73
N TYR A 86 -7.00 3.09 -20.65
CA TYR A 86 -6.52 3.26 -19.29
C TYR A 86 -6.40 1.92 -18.57
N PHE A 87 -5.28 1.74 -17.92
CA PHE A 87 -5.06 0.69 -16.93
C PHE A 87 -5.10 1.35 -15.55
N CYS A 88 -6.21 1.22 -14.83
CA CYS A 88 -6.34 1.80 -13.49
C CYS A 88 -5.57 0.99 -12.45
N GLU A 89 -5.08 1.69 -11.45
CA GLU A 89 -4.20 1.20 -10.41
C GLU A 89 -4.75 1.55 -9.02
N GLY A 90 -3.89 1.75 -8.03
CA GLY A 90 -4.24 2.06 -6.66
C GLY A 90 -5.17 3.25 -6.53
N SER A 91 -6.01 3.20 -5.49
CA SER A 91 -7.00 4.23 -5.20
C SER A 91 -7.15 4.44 -3.70
N VAL A 92 -7.57 5.66 -3.31
CA VAL A 92 -7.86 6.02 -1.92
C VAL A 92 -8.81 7.20 -1.85
N GLU A 93 -9.52 7.35 -0.73
CA GLU A 93 -10.27 8.55 -0.41
C GLU A 93 -9.45 9.52 0.45
N LEU A 94 -9.44 10.79 0.06
CA LEU A 94 -8.89 11.90 0.85
C LEU A 94 -9.75 13.14 0.65
N ASP A 95 -10.17 13.79 1.74
CA ASP A 95 -10.93 15.05 1.73
C ASP A 95 -12.17 15.01 0.83
N GLY A 96 -12.94 13.90 0.87
CA GLY A 96 -14.17 13.71 0.09
C GLY A 96 -13.95 13.51 -1.40
N ASN A 97 -12.73 13.14 -1.79
CA ASN A 97 -12.37 12.77 -3.15
C ASN A 97 -11.78 11.37 -3.21
N ILE A 98 -12.16 10.58 -4.21
CA ILE A 98 -11.49 9.33 -4.55
C ILE A 98 -10.44 9.64 -5.61
N TYR A 99 -9.19 9.31 -5.30
CA TYR A 99 -8.03 9.43 -6.17
C TYR A 99 -7.73 8.06 -6.77
N ILE A 100 -7.49 7.99 -8.08
CA ILE A 100 -7.22 6.73 -8.80
C ILE A 100 -6.02 6.95 -9.71
N LEU A 101 -4.97 6.16 -9.52
CA LEU A 101 -3.79 6.18 -10.38
C LEU A 101 -4.02 5.40 -11.67
N THR A 102 -3.18 5.65 -12.68
CA THR A 102 -3.06 4.81 -13.87
C THR A 102 -1.63 4.31 -14.01
N TRP A 103 -1.46 3.14 -14.64
CA TRP A 103 -0.14 2.52 -14.80
C TRP A 103 0.82 3.38 -15.63
N ARG A 104 0.66 3.37 -16.94
CA ARG A 104 1.60 4.03 -17.88
C ARG A 104 1.07 5.30 -18.51
N GLU A 105 -0.22 5.57 -18.34
CA GLU A 105 -0.87 6.74 -18.93
C GLU A 105 -0.47 8.05 -18.24
N LYS A 106 0.18 7.94 -17.06
CA LYS A 106 0.73 9.08 -16.30
C LYS A 106 -0.31 10.14 -15.95
N VAL A 107 -1.50 9.66 -15.64
CA VAL A 107 -2.60 10.48 -15.14
C VAL A 107 -3.21 9.87 -13.89
N ALA A 108 -3.84 10.71 -13.10
CA ALA A 108 -4.66 10.30 -11.97
C ALA A 108 -6.06 10.92 -12.11
N PHE A 109 -7.08 10.11 -11.85
CA PHE A 109 -8.48 10.55 -11.89
C PHE A 109 -8.95 10.92 -10.50
N ILE A 110 -9.79 11.94 -10.44
CA ILE A 110 -10.43 12.39 -9.21
C ILE A 110 -11.95 12.29 -9.38
N TYR A 111 -12.56 11.58 -8.44
CA TYR A 111 -14.01 11.42 -8.34
C TYR A 111 -14.50 12.02 -7.03
N ASP A 112 -15.73 12.48 -6.99
CA ASP A 112 -16.39 12.83 -5.74
C ASP A 112 -16.66 11.55 -4.94
N ALA A 113 -16.23 11.50 -3.68
CA ALA A 113 -16.32 10.29 -2.87
C ALA A 113 -17.78 9.90 -2.54
N LYS A 114 -18.70 10.86 -2.50
CA LYS A 114 -20.10 10.63 -2.15
C LYS A 114 -20.96 10.29 -3.36
N THR A 115 -20.80 11.05 -4.46
CA THR A 115 -21.61 10.87 -5.68
C THR A 115 -21.00 9.91 -6.68
N LEU A 116 -19.67 9.73 -6.62
CA LEU A 116 -18.84 9.01 -7.58
C LEU A 116 -18.85 9.66 -8.97
N GLU A 117 -19.12 10.96 -9.03
CA GLU A 117 -19.03 11.73 -10.24
C GLU A 117 -17.59 12.13 -10.52
N TYR A 118 -17.18 12.03 -11.78
CA TYR A 118 -15.86 12.48 -12.22
C TYR A 118 -15.71 13.99 -11.99
N LYS A 119 -14.59 14.40 -11.38
CA LYS A 119 -14.26 15.81 -11.14
C LYS A 119 -13.20 16.32 -12.11
N GLN A 120 -12.04 15.65 -12.15
CA GLN A 120 -10.91 16.11 -12.95
C GLN A 120 -9.84 15.03 -13.11
N THR A 121 -8.84 15.34 -13.94
CA THR A 121 -7.64 14.53 -14.14
C THR A 121 -6.41 15.36 -13.87
N TYR A 122 -5.49 14.82 -13.09
CA TYR A 122 -4.16 15.39 -12.88
C TYR A 122 -3.09 14.64 -13.69
N SER A 123 -2.01 15.34 -14.03
CA SER A 123 -0.80 14.69 -14.51
C SER A 123 -0.10 14.00 -13.34
N TYR A 124 0.30 12.75 -13.55
CA TYR A 124 1.10 11.96 -12.59
C TYR A 124 2.30 11.37 -13.33
N PRO A 125 3.49 11.97 -13.26
CA PRO A 125 4.61 11.71 -14.18
C PRO A 125 5.36 10.38 -13.91
N ARG A 126 4.76 9.45 -13.16
CA ARG A 126 5.28 8.12 -12.82
C ARG A 126 4.32 7.03 -13.27
N GLU A 127 4.78 5.78 -13.24
CA GLU A 127 3.85 4.65 -13.18
C GLU A 127 3.10 4.71 -11.85
N GLY A 128 1.78 4.58 -11.89
CA GLY A 128 0.97 4.40 -10.69
C GLY A 128 0.92 2.92 -10.36
N TRP A 129 1.11 2.58 -9.08
CA TRP A 129 0.90 1.23 -8.54
C TRP A 129 -0.08 1.32 -7.37
N GLY A 130 0.37 1.29 -6.13
CA GLY A 130 -0.50 1.45 -4.96
C GLY A 130 -0.72 2.91 -4.57
N LEU A 131 -1.80 3.17 -3.86
CA LEU A 131 -2.14 4.49 -3.33
C LEU A 131 -2.89 4.36 -2.00
N THR A 132 -2.40 5.05 -0.97
CA THR A 132 -3.09 5.21 0.32
C THR A 132 -2.95 6.63 0.83
N THR A 133 -3.42 6.91 2.05
CA THR A 133 -3.32 8.24 2.68
C THR A 133 -3.03 8.15 4.17
N ASP A 134 -2.26 9.11 4.69
CA ASP A 134 -2.08 9.34 6.13
C ASP A 134 -3.14 10.29 6.72
N GLY A 135 -4.19 10.62 5.94
CA GLY A 135 -5.24 11.59 6.27
C GLY A 135 -4.86 13.04 5.91
N LYS A 136 -3.64 13.29 5.43
CA LYS A 136 -3.16 14.59 4.98
C LYS A 136 -2.53 14.55 3.60
N ASN A 137 -1.74 13.53 3.34
CA ASN A 137 -1.03 13.33 2.09
C ASN A 137 -1.56 12.06 1.41
N LEU A 138 -1.50 12.05 0.09
CA LEU A 138 -1.55 10.83 -0.69
C LEU A 138 -0.16 10.15 -0.60
N ILE A 139 -0.13 8.84 -0.47
CA ILE A 139 1.11 8.04 -0.42
C ILE A 139 1.05 7.03 -1.55
N ALA A 140 1.96 7.16 -2.52
CA ALA A 140 1.95 6.36 -3.74
C ALA A 140 3.20 5.50 -3.88
N SER A 141 3.05 4.32 -4.45
CA SER A 141 4.11 3.44 -4.92
C SER A 141 4.23 3.46 -6.46
N ASP A 142 5.37 3.02 -6.99
CA ASP A 142 5.65 2.89 -8.43
C ASP A 142 6.44 1.60 -8.75
N GLY A 143 6.39 0.61 -7.86
CA GLY A 143 7.14 -0.64 -7.98
C GLY A 143 8.62 -0.52 -7.60
N SER A 144 9.15 0.68 -7.41
CA SER A 144 10.50 0.87 -6.87
C SER A 144 10.56 0.65 -5.36
N SER A 145 11.70 0.95 -4.76
CA SER A 145 11.88 0.97 -3.30
C SER A 145 11.54 2.33 -2.67
N ARG A 146 10.76 3.16 -3.34
CA ARG A 146 10.37 4.48 -2.85
C ARG A 146 8.85 4.60 -2.74
N LEU A 147 8.43 5.33 -1.70
CA LEU A 147 7.07 5.81 -1.55
C LEU A 147 7.09 7.34 -1.66
N TYR A 148 6.08 7.88 -2.35
CA TYR A 148 5.98 9.31 -2.62
C TYR A 148 4.80 9.88 -1.86
N PHE A 149 5.07 10.87 -1.01
CA PHE A 149 4.03 11.64 -0.32
C PHE A 149 3.69 12.84 -1.19
N LEU A 150 2.42 12.99 -1.50
CA LEU A 150 1.90 13.97 -2.46
C LEU A 150 0.76 14.77 -1.80
N ASP A 151 0.57 16.00 -2.20
CA ASP A 151 -0.66 16.71 -1.87
C ASP A 151 -1.84 16.26 -2.76
N GLY A 152 -3.04 16.78 -2.51
CA GLY A 152 -4.23 16.46 -3.30
C GLY A 152 -4.18 16.94 -4.76
N GLN A 153 -3.12 17.62 -5.18
CA GLN A 153 -2.86 18.04 -6.57
C GLN A 153 -1.68 17.27 -7.18
N PHE A 154 -1.21 16.21 -6.51
CA PHE A 154 -0.07 15.37 -6.90
C PHE A 154 1.29 16.07 -6.91
N HIS A 155 1.45 17.21 -6.22
CA HIS A 155 2.77 17.79 -6.00
C HIS A 155 3.52 17.00 -4.93
N GLN A 156 4.72 16.55 -5.26
CA GLN A 156 5.54 15.76 -4.34
C GLN A 156 6.02 16.60 -3.16
N GLN A 157 5.66 16.17 -1.95
CA GLN A 157 6.09 16.77 -0.68
C GLN A 157 7.33 16.07 -0.12
N LYS A 158 7.39 14.73 -0.25
CA LYS A 158 8.46 13.89 0.29
C LYS A 158 8.62 12.63 -0.58
N ALA A 159 9.83 12.10 -0.65
CA ALA A 159 10.10 10.74 -1.11
C ALA A 159 10.75 9.94 0.04
N LEU A 160 10.24 8.76 0.32
CA LEU A 160 10.69 7.90 1.39
C LEU A 160 11.33 6.64 0.81
N GLN A 161 12.61 6.41 1.11
CA GLN A 161 13.30 5.18 0.72
C GLN A 161 12.93 4.06 1.68
N VAL A 162 12.28 3.01 1.18
CA VAL A 162 11.95 1.81 1.98
C VAL A 162 13.13 0.86 2.02
N LYS A 163 13.42 0.35 3.23
CA LYS A 163 14.53 -0.56 3.49
C LYS A 163 14.08 -1.70 4.40
N MET A 164 14.56 -2.89 4.12
CA MET A 164 14.44 -4.05 4.99
C MET A 164 15.84 -4.57 5.32
N ASN A 165 16.19 -4.63 6.62
CA ASN A 165 17.52 -5.00 7.10
C ASN A 165 18.63 -4.16 6.41
N GLY A 166 18.45 -2.83 6.34
CA GLY A 166 19.37 -1.87 5.75
C GLY A 166 19.44 -1.85 4.22
N ARG A 167 18.75 -2.76 3.52
CA ARG A 167 18.76 -2.86 2.06
C ARG A 167 17.47 -2.31 1.45
N PRO A 168 17.53 -1.59 0.32
CA PRO A 168 16.33 -1.15 -0.40
C PRO A 168 15.41 -2.32 -0.74
N LEU A 169 14.10 -2.17 -0.47
CA LEU A 169 13.07 -3.15 -0.81
C LEU A 169 12.20 -2.58 -1.94
N SER A 170 12.29 -3.17 -3.13
CA SER A 170 11.48 -2.82 -4.30
C SER A 170 10.25 -3.69 -4.43
N GLN A 171 9.50 -3.48 -5.52
CA GLN A 171 8.24 -4.15 -5.84
C GLN A 171 7.10 -3.79 -4.87
N LEU A 172 7.17 -2.60 -4.27
CA LEU A 172 6.09 -2.09 -3.45
C LEU A 172 4.88 -1.80 -4.35
N ASN A 173 3.75 -2.44 -4.03
CA ASN A 173 2.55 -2.37 -4.85
C ASN A 173 1.39 -1.76 -4.08
N GLU A 174 0.27 -2.45 -3.97
CA GLU A 174 -0.91 -1.96 -3.28
C GLU A 174 -0.59 -1.59 -1.84
N LEU A 175 -1.19 -0.48 -1.37
CA LEU A 175 -0.84 0.18 -0.11
C LEU A 175 -2.08 0.40 0.74
N GLU A 176 -1.91 0.24 2.07
CA GLU A 176 -2.92 0.62 3.05
C GLU A 176 -2.29 1.31 4.27
N TRP A 177 -3.01 2.30 4.82
CA TRP A 177 -2.60 2.98 6.05
C TRP A 177 -3.33 2.39 7.25
N ILE A 178 -2.57 1.72 8.15
CA ILE A 178 -3.14 1.06 9.33
C ILE A 178 -2.37 1.50 10.58
N ASP A 179 -3.04 2.08 11.54
CA ASP A 179 -2.51 2.46 12.85
C ASP A 179 -1.16 3.21 12.79
N GLY A 180 -1.06 4.20 11.89
CA GLY A 180 0.14 5.03 11.74
C GLY A 180 1.28 4.36 10.99
N LYS A 181 1.03 3.26 10.28
CA LYS A 181 2.01 2.53 9.48
C LYS A 181 1.52 2.36 8.05
N ILE A 182 2.47 2.28 7.11
CA ILE A 182 2.19 1.95 5.72
C ILE A 182 2.34 0.45 5.55
N TRP A 183 1.27 -0.21 5.14
CA TRP A 183 1.29 -1.60 4.73
C TRP A 183 1.43 -1.65 3.21
N ALA A 184 2.23 -2.57 2.71
CA ALA A 184 2.46 -2.68 1.27
C ALA A 184 2.54 -4.15 0.85
N ASN A 185 1.81 -4.50 -0.20
CA ASN A 185 2.06 -5.74 -0.93
C ASN A 185 3.45 -5.68 -1.58
N VAL A 186 4.21 -6.75 -1.50
CA VAL A 186 5.44 -6.92 -2.27
C VAL A 186 5.12 -7.77 -3.50
N TYR A 187 5.03 -7.13 -4.66
CA TYR A 187 4.58 -7.74 -5.91
C TYR A 187 5.34 -9.02 -6.26
N MET A 188 4.66 -10.01 -6.83
CA MET A 188 5.14 -11.36 -7.16
C MET A 188 5.51 -12.22 -5.94
N THR A 189 5.06 -11.84 -4.74
CA THR A 189 5.27 -12.62 -3.52
C THR A 189 3.96 -12.73 -2.72
N ASP A 190 3.94 -13.65 -1.75
CA ASP A 190 2.87 -13.75 -0.74
C ASP A 190 3.23 -12.94 0.52
N MET A 191 3.98 -11.85 0.39
CA MET A 191 4.46 -11.05 1.51
C MET A 191 3.83 -9.65 1.51
N ILE A 192 3.39 -9.22 2.69
CA ILE A 192 3.09 -7.82 2.99
C ILE A 192 4.16 -7.30 3.94
N VAL A 193 4.57 -6.05 3.81
CA VAL A 193 5.49 -5.38 4.71
C VAL A 193 4.81 -4.24 5.45
N ILE A 194 5.18 -4.03 6.72
CA ILE A 194 4.73 -2.93 7.56
C ILE A 194 5.89 -1.95 7.69
N ILE A 195 5.71 -0.74 7.19
CA ILE A 195 6.74 0.27 6.99
C ILE A 195 6.52 1.44 7.94
N ASN A 196 7.59 1.89 8.58
CA ASN A 196 7.58 3.12 9.35
C ASN A 196 7.59 4.34 8.41
N PRO A 197 6.58 5.24 8.46
CA PRO A 197 6.46 6.37 7.54
C PRO A 197 7.51 7.48 7.76
N ASP A 198 8.17 7.51 8.92
CA ASP A 198 9.14 8.55 9.24
C ASP A 198 10.51 8.27 8.61
N ASN A 199 10.93 6.99 8.62
CA ASN A 199 12.28 6.59 8.24
C ASN A 199 12.37 5.55 7.11
N GLY A 200 11.23 4.96 6.70
CA GLY A 200 11.14 3.97 5.63
C GLY A 200 11.62 2.56 6.00
N ASN A 201 11.95 2.31 7.27
CA ASN A 201 12.34 0.97 7.68
C ASN A 201 11.13 0.04 7.75
N VAL A 202 11.29 -1.16 7.22
CA VAL A 202 10.34 -2.26 7.43
C VAL A 202 10.46 -2.72 8.88
N GLU A 203 9.38 -2.55 9.65
CA GLU A 203 9.31 -2.98 11.04
C GLU A 203 8.78 -4.40 11.20
N ALA A 204 7.99 -4.85 10.23
CA ALA A 204 7.48 -6.22 10.22
C ALA A 204 7.21 -6.74 8.81
N THR A 205 7.19 -8.07 8.68
CA THR A 205 6.71 -8.81 7.51
C THR A 205 5.50 -9.63 7.89
N VAL A 206 4.55 -9.76 6.97
CA VAL A 206 3.37 -10.62 7.10
C VAL A 206 3.43 -11.66 6.00
N ASP A 207 3.57 -12.92 6.39
CA ASP A 207 3.57 -14.07 5.50
C ASP A 207 2.12 -14.50 5.24
N CYS A 208 1.69 -14.37 3.98
CA CYS A 208 0.37 -14.75 3.49
C CYS A 208 0.43 -16.05 2.65
N THR A 209 1.52 -16.80 2.73
CA THR A 209 1.68 -18.06 1.99
C THR A 209 0.52 -19.01 2.28
N GLY A 210 -0.17 -19.45 1.23
CA GLY A 210 -1.31 -20.36 1.33
C GLY A 210 -2.64 -19.69 1.74
N LEU A 211 -2.70 -18.38 1.86
CA LEU A 211 -3.95 -17.66 2.16
C LEU A 211 -5.04 -18.02 1.16
N LEU A 212 -4.74 -18.02 -0.15
CA LEU A 212 -5.63 -18.61 -1.15
C LEU A 212 -5.28 -20.11 -1.32
N PRO A 213 -6.18 -21.03 -0.89
CA PRO A 213 -5.95 -22.46 -1.02
C PRO A 213 -5.82 -22.94 -2.48
N ARG A 214 -5.03 -23.99 -2.71
CA ARG A 214 -4.77 -24.51 -4.07
C ARG A 214 -6.04 -24.86 -4.84
N HIS A 215 -7.06 -25.40 -4.17
CA HIS A 215 -8.32 -25.83 -4.80
C HIS A 215 -9.21 -24.67 -5.26
N LEU A 216 -8.92 -23.43 -4.83
CA LEU A 216 -9.59 -22.20 -5.27
C LEU A 216 -8.82 -21.49 -6.39
N ARG A 217 -7.63 -21.98 -6.75
CA ARG A 217 -6.83 -21.42 -7.83
C ARG A 217 -7.19 -22.05 -9.16
N ASP A 218 -7.20 -21.24 -10.20
CA ASP A 218 -7.35 -21.64 -11.60
C ASP A 218 -6.25 -20.98 -12.45
N GLU A 219 -6.36 -21.11 -13.78
CA GLU A 219 -5.38 -20.59 -14.74
C GLU A 219 -5.33 -19.05 -14.78
N TYR A 220 -6.38 -18.36 -14.32
CA TYR A 220 -6.46 -16.89 -14.29
C TYR A 220 -5.99 -16.32 -12.97
N THR A 221 -5.94 -17.12 -11.93
CA THR A 221 -5.57 -16.68 -10.58
C THR A 221 -4.16 -16.10 -10.57
N ASP A 222 -4.03 -14.81 -10.18
CA ASP A 222 -2.77 -14.08 -10.14
C ASP A 222 -2.36 -13.79 -8.68
N VAL A 223 -1.48 -12.86 -8.43
CA VAL A 223 -0.82 -12.62 -7.15
C VAL A 223 -1.71 -12.02 -6.07
N LEU A 224 -1.29 -12.17 -4.83
CA LEU A 224 -1.77 -11.40 -3.68
C LEU A 224 -1.65 -9.90 -3.98
N ASN A 225 -2.75 -9.17 -3.92
CA ASN A 225 -2.79 -7.72 -4.06
C ASN A 225 -4.15 -7.19 -3.58
N GLY A 226 -4.14 -6.28 -2.63
CA GLY A 226 -5.31 -5.68 -2.02
C GLY A 226 -5.32 -5.90 -0.52
N ILE A 227 -5.14 -4.79 0.21
CA ILE A 227 -5.21 -4.68 1.66
C ILE A 227 -6.29 -3.65 1.96
N ALA A 228 -7.27 -3.99 2.77
CA ALA A 228 -8.24 -3.01 3.24
C ALA A 228 -8.36 -3.07 4.76
N TYR A 229 -8.42 -1.92 5.38
CA TYR A 229 -8.62 -1.78 6.81
C TYR A 229 -9.94 -1.06 7.10
N ASN A 230 -10.77 -1.68 7.92
CA ASN A 230 -11.98 -1.00 8.40
C ASN A 230 -11.66 -0.33 9.75
N PRO A 231 -11.60 1.00 9.82
CA PRO A 231 -11.19 1.72 11.03
C PRO A 231 -12.23 1.64 12.16
N GLU A 232 -13.51 1.39 11.83
CA GLU A 232 -14.57 1.26 12.82
C GLU A 232 -14.52 -0.08 13.55
N THR A 233 -14.28 -1.16 12.80
CA THR A 233 -14.22 -2.53 13.34
C THR A 233 -12.80 -2.99 13.65
N LYS A 234 -11.77 -2.24 13.20
CA LYS A 234 -10.33 -2.56 13.29
C LYS A 234 -9.96 -3.89 12.63
N LYS A 235 -10.71 -4.28 11.60
CA LYS A 235 -10.50 -5.52 10.88
C LYS A 235 -9.67 -5.29 9.62
N ILE A 236 -8.83 -6.26 9.32
CA ILE A 236 -7.97 -6.27 8.13
C ILE A 236 -8.50 -7.29 7.15
N TYR A 237 -8.57 -6.90 5.89
CA TYR A 237 -9.04 -7.74 4.80
C TYR A 237 -7.97 -7.83 3.72
N LEU A 238 -7.78 -9.04 3.19
CA LEU A 238 -6.80 -9.33 2.15
C LEU A 238 -7.45 -10.08 0.99
N THR A 239 -7.05 -9.74 -0.22
CA THR A 239 -7.44 -10.44 -1.44
C THR A 239 -6.28 -10.48 -2.43
N GLY A 240 -6.55 -10.89 -3.67
CA GLY A 240 -5.58 -10.90 -4.77
C GLY A 240 -6.26 -10.73 -6.11
N LYS A 241 -5.43 -10.55 -7.14
CA LYS A 241 -5.86 -10.38 -8.52
C LYS A 241 -6.54 -11.66 -9.01
N TYR A 242 -7.80 -11.53 -9.45
CA TYR A 242 -8.64 -12.65 -9.87
C TYR A 242 -8.90 -13.71 -8.78
N TRP A 243 -8.79 -13.32 -7.50
CA TRP A 243 -9.11 -14.23 -6.41
C TRP A 243 -10.64 -14.31 -6.21
N LYS A 244 -11.12 -15.52 -5.88
CA LYS A 244 -12.53 -15.82 -5.60
C LYS A 244 -12.95 -15.50 -4.16
N ARG A 245 -11.99 -15.06 -3.32
CA ARG A 245 -12.18 -14.83 -1.89
C ARG A 245 -11.52 -13.54 -1.43
N LEU A 246 -12.21 -12.89 -0.51
CA LEU A 246 -11.70 -11.86 0.37
C LEU A 246 -11.59 -12.47 1.77
N TYR A 247 -10.49 -12.25 2.45
CA TYR A 247 -10.20 -12.85 3.76
C TYR A 247 -10.11 -11.78 4.83
N GLU A 248 -10.97 -11.89 5.87
CA GLU A 248 -10.75 -11.20 7.14
C GLU A 248 -9.67 -11.94 7.92
N VAL A 249 -8.63 -11.23 8.36
CA VAL A 249 -7.46 -11.85 8.97
C VAL A 249 -7.04 -11.19 10.27
N GLU A 250 -6.39 -11.97 11.14
CA GLU A 250 -5.62 -11.54 12.30
C GLU A 250 -4.14 -11.84 12.07
N LEU A 251 -3.26 -11.02 12.66
CA LEU A 251 -1.83 -11.29 12.66
C LEU A 251 -1.44 -12.15 13.86
N VAL A 252 -0.65 -13.18 13.60
CA VAL A 252 -0.04 -14.05 14.62
C VAL A 252 1.47 -13.95 14.49
N GLU A 253 2.14 -13.49 15.55
CA GLU A 253 3.60 -13.36 15.54
C GLU A 253 4.27 -14.74 15.46
N LYS A 254 5.26 -14.88 14.58
CA LYS A 254 6.09 -16.08 14.50
C LYS A 254 7.11 -16.06 15.64
N LYS A 255 7.09 -17.09 16.46
CA LYS A 255 8.06 -17.29 17.55
C LYS A 255 9.45 -17.64 17.03
#